data_0792bb2864d19eeb1aa796f1f190ae27
#
_entry.id   0792bb2864d19eeb1aa796f1f190ae27
#
_cell.length_a   1.000
_cell.length_b   1.000
_cell.length_c   1.000
_cell.angle_alpha   90.00
_cell.angle_beta   90.00
_cell.angle_gamma   90.00
#
_symmetry.space_group_name_H-M   'P 1'
#
loop_
_entity.id
_entity.type
_entity.pdbx_description
1 polymer ?
#
loop_
_entity_poly.entity_id
_entity_poly.type
_entity_poly.pdbx_seq_one_letter_code
_entity_poly.pdbx_strand_id
1 'polypeptide(L)'
;MRIIAFHFVKQVSLNIEINNDTGEHLMSGMGELHLEITEYRIINEQGVDIVSSPPIVVYQESVKGANPSEFEGKSPNKHNKFYFIVEPLEEAVQDAIRKGDIDVEAKIKDPKALAKQLEDLGFDRDQANGVVGFKNNNVLVDCTKGIQYLHETMELVKQSFEEAMMRGPLANEKVAGLKVRLMDAKLHEDTIHRGPAQIIPAVRDGIYGAMCNAGRTLLEPMQKLFISVPPDYMGGAVNLINQRRGTILEMGQEGADSTVTAEVPVADMFGFSSDVRGSTQGRAIWSIENAGFKQILPDLQKKVVGEIRTRKGLNPEPYDANYYSGL
;
A
#
# COMPACT_ATOMS: atom_id res chain seq x y z
N MET A 1 -20.83 -26.33 5.52
CA MET A 1 -19.59 -25.52 5.47
C MET A 1 -18.46 -26.31 6.09
N ARG A 2 -17.61 -26.92 5.28
CA ARG A 2 -16.44 -27.68 5.75
C ARG A 2 -15.23 -26.77 5.63
N ILE A 3 -14.63 -26.42 6.75
CA ILE A 3 -13.30 -25.79 6.80
C ILE A 3 -12.32 -26.88 6.37
N ILE A 4 -11.78 -26.78 5.17
CA ILE A 4 -10.71 -27.65 4.71
C ILE A 4 -9.41 -26.88 4.99
N ALA A 5 -8.69 -27.29 6.04
CA ALA A 5 -7.31 -26.86 6.24
C ALA A 5 -6.46 -27.57 5.17
N PHE A 6 -6.17 -26.84 4.09
CA PHE A 6 -5.30 -27.35 3.05
C PHE A 6 -3.85 -27.30 3.50
N HIS A 7 -3.18 -28.44 3.43
CA HIS A 7 -1.72 -28.51 3.45
C HIS A 7 -1.21 -28.01 2.08
N PHE A 8 -1.23 -26.68 1.89
CA PHE A 8 -0.54 -26.10 0.75
C PHE A 8 0.97 -26.14 1.02
N VAL A 9 1.69 -26.77 0.11
CA VAL A 9 3.11 -26.49 -0.07
C VAL A 9 3.22 -24.95 -0.12
N LYS A 10 3.99 -24.36 0.80
CA LYS A 10 4.24 -22.91 0.87
C LYS A 10 4.74 -22.42 -0.50
N GLN A 11 3.84 -22.06 -1.39
CA GLN A 11 4.18 -21.21 -2.50
C GLN A 11 4.29 -19.81 -1.95
N VAL A 12 5.48 -19.26 -1.95
CA VAL A 12 5.89 -17.99 -1.34
C VAL A 12 5.07 -16.78 -1.84
N SER A 13 4.21 -16.96 -2.83
CA SER A 13 3.50 -15.91 -3.56
C SER A 13 1.97 -15.94 -3.48
N LEU A 14 1.39 -16.91 -2.78
CA LEU A 14 -0.07 -17.01 -2.59
C LEU A 14 -0.44 -16.67 -1.16
N ASN A 15 -1.32 -15.69 -0.98
CA ASN A 15 -1.90 -15.35 0.31
C ASN A 15 -3.40 -15.59 0.30
N ILE A 16 -3.93 -16.16 1.39
CA ILE A 16 -5.38 -16.38 1.56
C ILE A 16 -5.80 -15.71 2.86
N GLU A 17 -6.72 -14.76 2.75
CA GLU A 17 -7.35 -14.08 3.86
C GLU A 17 -8.83 -14.51 3.95
N ILE A 18 -9.29 -14.80 5.14
CA ILE A 18 -10.69 -15.20 5.39
C ILE A 18 -11.40 -14.00 5.99
N ASN A 19 -12.39 -13.50 5.30
CA ASN A 19 -13.32 -12.52 5.87
C ASN A 19 -14.38 -13.27 6.69
N ASN A 20 -14.22 -13.26 8.01
CA ASN A 20 -15.12 -13.98 8.92
C ASN A 20 -16.54 -13.38 8.96
N ASP A 21 -16.70 -12.11 8.57
CA ASP A 21 -17.99 -11.41 8.60
C ASP A 21 -18.86 -11.78 7.40
N THR A 22 -18.26 -11.92 6.22
CA THR A 22 -18.95 -12.27 4.97
C THR A 22 -18.86 -13.76 4.63
N GLY A 23 -17.93 -14.47 5.23
CA GLY A 23 -17.60 -15.86 4.87
C GLY A 23 -16.87 -16.01 3.54
N GLU A 24 -16.42 -14.91 2.95
CA GLU A 24 -15.66 -14.90 1.72
C GLU A 24 -14.18 -15.16 1.96
N HIS A 25 -13.54 -15.80 1.01
CA HIS A 25 -12.12 -16.08 1.00
C HIS A 25 -11.45 -15.22 -0.06
N LEU A 26 -10.57 -14.31 0.34
CA LEU A 26 -9.79 -13.50 -0.59
C LEU A 26 -8.47 -14.22 -0.90
N MET A 27 -8.28 -14.59 -2.16
CA MET A 27 -7.04 -15.19 -2.64
C MET A 27 -6.23 -14.13 -3.39
N SER A 28 -5.00 -13.89 -2.95
CA SER A 28 -4.07 -12.93 -3.56
C SER A 28 -2.88 -13.67 -4.15
N GLY A 29 -2.51 -13.34 -5.39
CA GLY A 29 -1.40 -13.95 -6.11
C GLY A 29 -0.62 -12.91 -6.92
N MET A 30 0.46 -13.36 -7.61
CA MET A 30 1.36 -12.48 -8.37
C MET A 30 0.75 -11.97 -9.68
N GLY A 31 -0.35 -12.54 -10.15
CA GLY A 31 -1.03 -12.13 -11.38
C GLY A 31 -2.15 -13.08 -11.76
N GLU A 32 -2.86 -12.74 -12.85
CA GLU A 32 -4.03 -13.46 -13.34
C GLU A 32 -3.76 -14.97 -13.53
N LEU A 33 -2.72 -15.30 -14.29
CA LEU A 33 -2.36 -16.70 -14.57
C LEU A 33 -2.09 -17.52 -13.30
N HIS A 34 -1.49 -16.91 -12.28
CA HIS A 34 -1.23 -17.58 -11.02
C HIS A 34 -2.53 -17.89 -10.27
N LEU A 35 -3.49 -16.96 -10.30
CA LEU A 35 -4.81 -17.16 -9.72
C LEU A 35 -5.63 -18.20 -10.48
N GLU A 36 -5.63 -18.15 -11.82
CA GLU A 36 -6.30 -19.13 -12.68
C GLU A 36 -5.76 -20.56 -12.48
N ILE A 37 -4.43 -20.74 -12.42
CA ILE A 37 -3.82 -22.05 -12.16
C ILE A 37 -4.21 -22.55 -10.77
N THR A 38 -4.25 -21.66 -9.79
CA THR A 38 -4.61 -22.04 -8.41
C THR A 38 -6.08 -22.43 -8.34
N GLU A 39 -6.97 -21.67 -8.96
CA GLU A 39 -8.40 -22.00 -9.09
C GLU A 39 -8.59 -23.37 -9.79
N TYR A 40 -7.92 -23.58 -10.91
CA TYR A 40 -7.94 -24.86 -11.63
C TYR A 40 -7.55 -26.04 -10.72
N ARG A 41 -6.49 -25.88 -9.93
CA ARG A 41 -6.03 -26.92 -8.98
C ARG A 41 -7.05 -27.18 -7.87
N ILE A 42 -7.66 -26.13 -7.32
CA ILE A 42 -8.69 -26.28 -6.29
C ILE A 42 -9.88 -27.08 -6.82
N ILE A 43 -10.37 -26.76 -8.02
CA ILE A 43 -11.53 -27.41 -8.61
C ILE A 43 -11.17 -28.84 -9.10
N ASN A 44 -10.12 -28.97 -9.90
CA ASN A 44 -9.88 -30.21 -10.64
C ASN A 44 -8.97 -31.21 -9.91
N GLU A 45 -8.02 -30.75 -9.10
CA GLU A 45 -7.11 -31.63 -8.37
C GLU A 45 -7.63 -31.94 -6.94
N GLN A 46 -8.30 -30.96 -6.30
CA GLN A 46 -8.83 -31.13 -4.94
C GLN A 46 -10.34 -31.46 -4.91
N GLY A 47 -11.04 -31.33 -6.02
CA GLY A 47 -12.46 -31.62 -6.13
C GLY A 47 -13.35 -30.69 -5.29
N VAL A 48 -12.95 -29.45 -5.08
CA VAL A 48 -13.72 -28.46 -4.30
C VAL A 48 -14.45 -27.52 -5.26
N ASP A 49 -15.77 -27.52 -5.19
CA ASP A 49 -16.58 -26.55 -5.94
C ASP A 49 -16.43 -25.15 -5.30
N ILE A 50 -15.88 -24.21 -6.07
CA ILE A 50 -15.76 -22.80 -5.71
C ILE A 50 -16.42 -21.92 -6.79
N VAL A 51 -16.89 -20.77 -6.38
CA VAL A 51 -17.33 -19.69 -7.27
C VAL A 51 -16.40 -18.52 -7.06
N SER A 52 -15.66 -18.16 -8.07
CA SER A 52 -14.73 -17.02 -8.04
C SER A 52 -15.38 -15.76 -8.64
N SER A 53 -15.02 -14.60 -8.11
CA SER A 53 -15.28 -13.30 -8.74
C SER A 53 -14.11 -12.92 -9.66
N PRO A 54 -14.32 -12.03 -10.64
CA PRO A 54 -13.21 -11.50 -11.42
C PRO A 54 -12.11 -10.94 -10.51
N PRO A 55 -10.81 -11.14 -10.85
CA PRO A 55 -9.71 -10.65 -10.06
C PRO A 55 -9.70 -9.13 -9.97
N ILE A 56 -9.27 -8.61 -8.84
CA ILE A 56 -9.16 -7.18 -8.58
C ILE A 56 -7.70 -6.80 -8.35
N VAL A 57 -7.34 -5.60 -8.79
CA VAL A 57 -6.01 -5.03 -8.49
C VAL A 57 -6.06 -4.36 -7.13
N VAL A 58 -5.06 -4.63 -6.29
CA VAL A 58 -4.91 -4.02 -4.97
C VAL A 58 -3.96 -2.83 -5.09
N TYR A 59 -4.51 -1.64 -4.87
CA TYR A 59 -3.77 -0.39 -4.85
C TYR A 59 -3.34 -0.03 -3.42
N GLN A 60 -2.44 0.95 -3.31
CA GLN A 60 -2.08 1.57 -2.02
C GLN A 60 -2.25 3.08 -2.12
N GLU A 61 -2.44 3.72 -0.96
CA GLU A 61 -2.49 5.19 -0.87
C GLU A 61 -1.16 5.74 -0.37
N SER A 62 -0.81 6.95 -0.85
CA SER A 62 0.35 7.70 -0.39
C SER A 62 0.12 9.20 -0.59
N VAL A 63 1.18 9.98 -0.41
CA VAL A 63 1.18 11.42 -0.69
C VAL A 63 2.31 11.80 -1.64
N LYS A 64 2.16 12.95 -2.34
CA LYS A 64 3.14 13.44 -3.30
C LYS A 64 4.27 14.24 -2.66
N GLY A 65 4.01 14.84 -1.50
CA GLY A 65 4.96 15.68 -0.77
C GLY A 65 4.52 15.89 0.67
N ALA A 66 5.14 16.83 1.36
CA ALA A 66 4.73 17.23 2.70
C ALA A 66 3.54 18.20 2.64
N ASN A 67 2.64 18.15 3.64
CA ASN A 67 1.65 19.21 3.78
C ASN A 67 2.36 20.51 4.20
N PRO A 68 1.92 21.67 3.66
CA PRO A 68 2.63 22.94 3.80
C PRO A 68 2.59 23.52 5.22
N SER A 69 1.64 23.12 6.01
CA SER A 69 1.45 23.54 7.40
C SER A 69 0.84 22.41 8.22
N GLU A 70 1.02 22.44 9.53
CA GLU A 70 0.42 21.46 10.42
C GLU A 70 -1.10 21.42 10.25
N PHE A 71 -1.64 20.20 10.23
CA PHE A 71 -3.08 19.99 10.17
C PHE A 71 -3.61 19.64 11.55
N GLU A 72 -4.64 20.38 12.01
CA GLU A 72 -5.28 20.16 13.30
C GLU A 72 -6.32 19.05 13.22
N GLY A 73 -6.09 17.95 13.92
CA GLY A 73 -7.10 16.96 14.25
C GLY A 73 -7.76 17.26 15.59
N LYS A 74 -9.07 17.33 15.62
CA LYS A 74 -9.86 17.77 16.77
C LYS A 74 -10.75 16.65 17.29
N SER A 75 -10.75 16.42 18.61
CA SER A 75 -11.65 15.42 19.20
C SER A 75 -13.14 15.86 19.08
N PRO A 76 -14.08 14.89 19.03
CA PRO A 76 -15.51 15.19 18.96
C PRO A 76 -16.00 16.14 20.05
N ASN A 77 -15.47 16.04 21.26
CA ASN A 77 -15.76 16.96 22.37
C ASN A 77 -15.02 18.31 22.27
N LYS A 78 -14.14 18.50 21.26
CA LYS A 78 -13.33 19.70 20.99
C LYS A 78 -12.31 20.07 22.08
N HIS A 79 -12.07 19.19 23.06
CA HIS A 79 -11.14 19.44 24.17
C HIS A 79 -9.71 19.01 23.86
N ASN A 80 -9.52 18.08 22.90
CA ASN A 80 -8.21 17.61 22.53
C ASN A 80 -7.90 17.97 21.07
N LYS A 81 -6.66 18.33 20.81
CA LYS A 81 -6.16 18.70 19.50
C LYS A 81 -4.80 18.05 19.28
N PHE A 82 -4.58 17.59 18.06
CA PHE A 82 -3.31 17.04 17.61
C PHE A 82 -2.91 17.70 16.30
N TYR A 83 -1.63 17.99 16.12
CA TYR A 83 -1.12 18.67 14.95
C TYR A 83 -0.17 17.77 14.19
N PHE A 84 -0.48 17.53 12.91
CA PHE A 84 0.25 16.57 12.10
C PHE A 84 0.89 17.20 10.87
N ILE A 85 2.10 16.70 10.56
CA ILE A 85 2.70 16.81 9.24
C ILE A 85 2.88 15.38 8.70
N VAL A 86 2.46 15.17 7.45
CA VAL A 86 2.72 13.93 6.72
C VAL A 86 3.57 14.23 5.50
N GLU A 87 4.48 13.32 5.18
CA GLU A 87 5.39 13.43 4.05
C GLU A 87 5.76 12.02 3.55
N PRO A 88 6.28 11.90 2.32
CA PRO A 88 6.83 10.62 1.87
C PRO A 88 7.95 10.16 2.78
N LEU A 89 7.95 8.86 3.12
CA LEU A 89 9.05 8.22 3.85
C LEU A 89 10.27 8.11 2.92
N GLU A 90 11.47 8.30 3.46
CA GLU A 90 12.73 8.17 2.74
C GLU A 90 12.83 6.80 2.06
N GLU A 91 13.23 6.79 0.79
CA GLU A 91 13.27 5.58 -0.04
C GLU A 91 14.20 4.50 0.57
N ALA A 92 15.34 4.89 1.12
CA ALA A 92 16.26 3.97 1.77
C ALA A 92 15.63 3.27 2.99
N VAL A 93 14.77 3.97 3.74
CA VAL A 93 14.04 3.38 4.88
C VAL A 93 12.96 2.43 4.38
N GLN A 94 12.22 2.82 3.33
CA GLN A 94 11.23 1.92 2.71
C GLN A 94 11.88 0.64 2.17
N ASP A 95 13.06 0.74 1.59
CA ASP A 95 13.83 -0.41 1.10
C ASP A 95 14.30 -1.33 2.24
N ALA A 96 14.78 -0.74 3.33
CA ALA A 96 15.19 -1.50 4.51
C ALA A 96 14.00 -2.25 5.14
N ILE A 97 12.82 -1.64 5.18
CA ILE A 97 11.59 -2.30 5.63
C ILE A 97 11.22 -3.45 4.69
N ARG A 98 11.26 -3.24 3.37
CA ARG A 98 10.94 -4.27 2.37
C ARG A 98 11.89 -5.47 2.41
N LYS A 99 13.17 -5.23 2.70
CA LYS A 99 14.19 -6.28 2.86
C LYS A 99 14.10 -7.02 4.20
N GLY A 100 13.34 -6.48 5.16
CA GLY A 100 13.25 -7.04 6.51
C GLY A 100 14.38 -6.62 7.44
N ASP A 101 15.20 -5.63 7.05
CA ASP A 101 16.26 -5.08 7.88
C ASP A 101 15.69 -4.28 9.06
N ILE A 102 14.48 -3.73 8.89
CA ILE A 102 13.67 -3.09 9.93
C ILE A 102 12.40 -3.91 10.09
N ASP A 103 12.21 -4.51 11.28
CA ASP A 103 11.01 -5.26 11.61
C ASP A 103 9.92 -4.29 12.09
N VAL A 104 8.91 -4.09 11.25
CA VAL A 104 7.78 -3.18 11.51
C VAL A 104 6.64 -3.81 12.35
N GLU A 105 6.63 -5.12 12.49
CA GLU A 105 5.62 -5.85 13.29
C GLU A 105 6.09 -6.05 14.74
N ALA A 106 7.39 -5.98 15.00
CA ALA A 106 7.94 -6.12 16.34
C ALA A 106 7.82 -4.82 17.14
N LYS A 107 7.58 -4.96 18.45
CA LYS A 107 7.73 -3.82 19.37
C LYS A 107 9.18 -3.33 19.37
N ILE A 108 9.36 -2.02 19.31
CA ILE A 108 10.68 -1.37 19.38
C ILE A 108 11.32 -1.73 20.72
N LYS A 109 12.33 -2.62 20.72
CA LYS A 109 13.04 -3.08 21.92
C LYS A 109 14.18 -2.18 22.30
N ASP A 110 14.91 -1.65 21.31
CA ASP A 110 16.03 -0.75 21.49
C ASP A 110 15.84 0.50 20.61
N PRO A 111 15.22 1.56 21.17
CA PRO A 111 14.99 2.79 20.43
C PRO A 111 16.27 3.47 19.94
N LYS A 112 17.39 3.34 20.69
CA LYS A 112 18.66 3.97 20.33
C LYS A 112 19.32 3.28 19.13
N ALA A 113 19.29 1.94 19.09
CA ALA A 113 19.82 1.18 17.97
C ALA A 113 18.99 1.45 16.70
N LEU A 114 17.66 1.50 16.84
CA LEU A 114 16.75 1.85 15.73
C LEU A 114 17.02 3.27 15.22
N ALA A 115 17.12 4.26 16.12
CA ALA A 115 17.40 5.64 15.74
C ALA A 115 18.70 5.76 14.93
N LYS A 116 19.76 5.10 15.37
CA LYS A 116 21.03 5.08 14.64
C LYS A 116 20.89 4.44 13.26
N GLN A 117 20.18 3.31 13.16
CA GLN A 117 19.93 2.65 11.88
C GLN A 117 19.14 3.56 10.91
N LEU A 118 18.14 4.28 11.42
CA LEU A 118 17.37 5.24 10.64
C LEU A 118 18.21 6.44 10.20
N GLU A 119 19.06 6.99 11.09
CA GLU A 119 20.02 8.06 10.74
C GLU A 119 20.96 7.61 9.59
N ASP A 120 21.49 6.39 9.66
CA ASP A 120 22.36 5.82 8.61
C ASP A 120 21.63 5.68 7.26
N LEU A 121 20.30 5.59 7.27
CA LEU A 121 19.41 5.55 6.08
C LEU A 121 18.91 6.94 5.64
N GLY A 122 19.42 8.02 6.24
CA GLY A 122 19.10 9.39 5.85
C GLY A 122 17.95 10.03 6.60
N PHE A 123 17.43 9.39 7.65
CA PHE A 123 16.40 9.99 8.51
C PHE A 123 17.03 11.13 9.33
N ASP A 124 16.25 12.18 9.56
CA ASP A 124 16.69 13.25 10.46
C ASP A 124 16.91 12.71 11.88
N ARG A 125 17.99 13.15 12.54
CA ARG A 125 18.41 12.62 13.84
C ARG A 125 17.37 12.83 14.94
N ASP A 126 16.77 14.02 15.00
CA ASP A 126 15.78 14.34 16.04
C ASP A 126 14.50 13.53 15.80
N GLN A 127 14.12 13.36 14.54
CA GLN A 127 12.97 12.54 14.16
C GLN A 127 13.24 11.06 14.40
N ALA A 128 14.44 10.55 14.11
CA ALA A 128 14.82 9.16 14.35
C ALA A 128 14.68 8.77 15.82
N ASN A 129 15.08 9.67 16.73
CA ASN A 129 14.91 9.49 18.17
C ASN A 129 13.44 9.57 18.62
N GLY A 130 12.59 10.21 17.83
CA GLY A 130 11.15 10.36 18.08
C GLY A 130 10.28 9.25 17.51
N VAL A 131 10.84 8.23 16.86
CA VAL A 131 10.05 7.14 16.28
C VAL A 131 9.37 6.34 17.37
N VAL A 132 8.02 6.28 17.31
CA VAL A 132 7.18 5.61 18.31
C VAL A 132 6.44 4.39 17.79
N GLY A 133 6.37 4.20 16.48
CA GLY A 133 5.72 3.03 15.89
C GLY A 133 5.82 2.95 14.38
N PHE A 134 5.53 1.75 13.87
CA PHE A 134 5.44 1.44 12.45
C PHE A 134 4.10 0.75 12.18
N LYS A 135 3.59 0.93 10.96
CA LYS A 135 2.48 0.12 10.43
C LYS A 135 2.55 0.01 8.93
N ASN A 136 2.50 -1.22 8.40
CA ASN A 136 2.81 -1.48 6.99
C ASN A 136 4.20 -0.89 6.66
N ASN A 137 4.29 -0.03 5.66
CA ASN A 137 5.51 0.69 5.29
C ASN A 137 5.43 2.17 5.69
N ASN A 138 4.90 2.47 6.89
CA ASN A 138 4.71 3.82 7.40
C ASN A 138 5.32 3.95 8.79
N VAL A 139 5.74 5.18 9.14
CA VAL A 139 6.41 5.51 10.41
C VAL A 139 5.64 6.60 11.13
N LEU A 140 5.43 6.44 12.43
CA LEU A 140 4.92 7.49 13.33
C LEU A 140 6.08 8.05 14.14
N VAL A 141 6.22 9.37 14.10
CA VAL A 141 7.28 10.13 14.81
C VAL A 141 6.63 11.11 15.77
N ASP A 142 7.02 11.06 17.03
CA ASP A 142 6.71 12.07 18.03
C ASP A 142 7.77 13.17 18.00
N CYS A 143 7.40 14.33 17.48
CA CYS A 143 8.22 15.54 17.44
C CYS A 143 7.87 16.55 18.55
N THR A 144 6.96 16.19 19.44
CA THR A 144 6.48 17.10 20.50
C THR A 144 7.52 17.32 21.59
N LYS A 145 7.38 18.41 22.31
CA LYS A 145 8.25 18.73 23.46
C LYS A 145 7.40 19.13 24.67
N GLY A 146 7.48 18.34 25.74
CA GLY A 146 6.91 18.71 27.04
C GLY A 146 5.38 18.77 27.10
N ILE A 147 4.67 18.02 26.27
CA ILE A 147 3.21 17.98 26.26
C ILE A 147 2.70 17.20 27.47
N GLN A 148 1.91 17.85 28.31
CA GLN A 148 1.27 17.21 29.46
C GLN A 148 0.28 16.12 28.98
N TYR A 149 0.24 15.01 29.70
CA TYR A 149 -0.66 13.87 29.46
C TYR A 149 -0.47 13.10 28.15
N LEU A 150 0.47 13.50 27.27
CA LEU A 150 0.69 12.82 26.00
C LEU A 150 1.17 11.38 26.22
N HIS A 151 2.05 11.16 27.21
CA HIS A 151 2.55 9.84 27.52
C HIS A 151 1.41 8.84 27.85
N GLU A 152 0.38 9.30 28.58
CA GLU A 152 -0.78 8.48 28.93
C GLU A 152 -1.68 8.19 27.72
N THR A 153 -1.69 9.08 26.72
CA THR A 153 -2.52 8.94 25.50
C THR A 153 -1.78 8.35 24.31
N MET A 154 -0.46 8.18 24.39
CA MET A 154 0.37 7.75 23.26
C MET A 154 -0.05 6.40 22.68
N GLU A 155 -0.51 5.45 23.50
CA GLU A 155 -0.99 4.15 23.01
C GLU A 155 -2.26 4.32 22.15
N LEU A 156 -3.15 5.24 22.48
CA LEU A 156 -4.32 5.56 21.66
C LEU A 156 -3.92 6.27 20.36
N VAL A 157 -2.88 7.11 20.40
CA VAL A 157 -2.32 7.76 19.20
C VAL A 157 -1.74 6.69 18.25
N LYS A 158 -0.98 5.75 18.77
CA LYS A 158 -0.42 4.62 17.98
C LYS A 158 -1.53 3.77 17.39
N GLN A 159 -2.51 3.36 18.19
CA GLN A 159 -3.65 2.59 17.70
C GLN A 159 -4.37 3.32 16.58
N SER A 160 -4.64 4.62 16.74
CA SER A 160 -5.31 5.42 15.73
C SER A 160 -4.48 5.55 14.44
N PHE A 161 -3.14 5.72 14.58
CA PHE A 161 -2.23 5.70 13.45
C PHE A 161 -2.29 4.34 12.70
N GLU A 162 -2.23 3.23 13.43
CA GLU A 162 -2.31 1.90 12.83
C GLU A 162 -3.62 1.69 12.06
N GLU A 163 -4.77 2.10 12.66
CA GLU A 163 -6.08 2.03 12.00
C GLU A 163 -6.12 2.94 10.75
N ALA A 164 -5.57 4.15 10.83
CA ALA A 164 -5.50 5.08 9.71
C ALA A 164 -4.66 4.54 8.55
N MET A 165 -3.57 3.81 8.83
CA MET A 165 -2.72 3.20 7.81
C MET A 165 -3.38 1.99 7.12
N MET A 166 -4.42 1.42 7.70
CA MET A 166 -5.16 0.30 7.09
C MET A 166 -6.18 0.77 6.05
N ARG A 167 -6.68 2.01 6.13
CA ARG A 167 -7.74 2.54 5.25
C ARG A 167 -7.54 4.04 5.04
N GLY A 168 -6.88 4.41 3.95
CA GLY A 168 -6.60 5.81 3.66
C GLY A 168 -7.82 6.63 3.19
N PRO A 169 -7.70 7.97 3.17
CA PRO A 169 -8.80 8.88 2.87
C PRO A 169 -9.12 9.03 1.38
N LEU A 170 -8.31 8.48 0.47
CA LEU A 170 -8.48 8.65 -0.98
C LEU A 170 -9.43 7.59 -1.57
N ALA A 171 -9.10 6.32 -1.39
CA ALA A 171 -9.81 5.18 -1.98
C ALA A 171 -10.14 4.08 -0.96
N ASN A 172 -9.93 4.36 0.34
CA ASN A 172 -10.07 3.38 1.43
C ASN A 172 -9.19 2.14 1.20
N GLU A 173 -7.98 2.36 0.67
CA GLU A 173 -6.94 1.35 0.49
C GLU A 173 -5.86 1.49 1.58
N LYS A 174 -5.02 0.46 1.73
CA LYS A 174 -3.90 0.50 2.69
C LYS A 174 -2.95 1.66 2.33
N VAL A 175 -2.51 2.39 3.34
CA VAL A 175 -1.54 3.47 3.17
C VAL A 175 -0.13 2.92 3.26
N ALA A 176 0.78 3.41 2.42
CA ALA A 176 2.18 2.98 2.42
C ALA A 176 3.13 4.14 2.05
N GLY A 177 4.35 4.06 2.58
CA GLY A 177 5.42 4.99 2.28
C GLY A 177 5.25 6.37 2.90
N LEU A 178 4.61 6.46 4.08
CA LEU A 178 4.42 7.72 4.80
C LEU A 178 5.30 7.81 6.05
N LYS A 179 5.80 9.01 6.27
CA LYS A 179 6.28 9.49 7.56
C LYS A 179 5.23 10.44 8.14
N VAL A 180 4.63 10.06 9.26
CA VAL A 180 3.61 10.82 9.99
C VAL A 180 4.27 11.42 11.22
N ARG A 181 4.34 12.74 11.28
CA ARG A 181 4.94 13.48 12.41
C ARG A 181 3.85 14.12 13.25
N LEU A 182 3.79 13.76 14.53
CA LEU A 182 3.02 14.48 15.54
C LEU A 182 3.86 15.67 16.00
N MET A 183 3.44 16.89 15.63
CA MET A 183 4.22 18.11 15.87
C MET A 183 3.89 18.75 17.20
N ASP A 184 2.61 18.77 17.59
CA ASP A 184 2.11 19.33 18.84
C ASP A 184 0.81 18.65 19.26
N ALA A 185 0.44 18.78 20.52
CA ALA A 185 -0.86 18.35 21.03
C ALA A 185 -1.34 19.25 22.19
N LYS A 186 -2.65 19.42 22.26
CA LYS A 186 -3.32 20.06 23.40
C LYS A 186 -4.33 19.08 23.95
N LEU A 187 -4.10 18.64 25.19
CA LEU A 187 -4.89 17.59 25.82
C LEU A 187 -5.60 18.15 27.05
N HIS A 188 -6.83 17.71 27.25
CA HIS A 188 -7.59 18.09 28.46
C HIS A 188 -6.97 17.42 29.70
N GLU A 189 -7.00 18.09 30.83
CA GLU A 189 -6.42 17.57 32.08
C GLU A 189 -7.19 16.36 32.64
N ASP A 190 -8.52 16.35 32.49
CA ASP A 190 -9.36 15.25 32.94
C ASP A 190 -9.33 14.07 31.96
N THR A 191 -9.01 12.88 32.48
CA THR A 191 -8.92 11.62 31.71
C THR A 191 -10.25 11.20 31.08
N ILE A 192 -11.39 11.59 31.64
CA ILE A 192 -12.73 11.32 31.10
C ILE A 192 -12.84 11.91 29.67
N HIS A 193 -12.19 13.04 29.41
CA HIS A 193 -12.21 13.72 28.12
C HIS A 193 -11.15 13.23 27.14
N ARG A 194 -10.28 12.28 27.55
CA ARG A 194 -9.18 11.71 26.76
C ARG A 194 -9.35 10.21 26.43
N GLY A 195 -10.57 9.71 26.50
CA GLY A 195 -10.87 8.32 26.18
C GLY A 195 -10.74 7.99 24.69
N PRO A 196 -10.75 6.66 24.31
CA PRO A 196 -10.61 6.21 22.92
C PRO A 196 -11.57 6.88 21.94
N ALA A 197 -12.84 7.06 22.34
CA ALA A 197 -13.86 7.72 21.51
C ALA A 197 -13.56 9.19 21.18
N GLN A 198 -12.60 9.82 21.88
CA GLN A 198 -12.17 11.19 21.63
C GLN A 198 -10.84 11.23 20.89
N ILE A 199 -9.87 10.42 21.31
CA ILE A 199 -8.49 10.47 20.79
C ILE A 199 -8.41 9.80 19.41
N ILE A 200 -8.99 8.62 19.23
CA ILE A 200 -8.89 7.88 17.97
C ILE A 200 -9.42 8.67 16.78
N PRO A 201 -10.63 9.24 16.80
CA PRO A 201 -11.11 10.07 15.70
C PRO A 201 -10.26 11.32 15.47
N ALA A 202 -9.80 12.00 16.53
CA ALA A 202 -9.00 13.20 16.41
C ALA A 202 -7.67 12.95 15.70
N VAL A 203 -6.97 11.89 16.06
CA VAL A 203 -5.69 11.52 15.45
C VAL A 203 -5.91 11.04 14.00
N ARG A 204 -6.88 10.17 13.76
CA ARG A 204 -7.22 9.69 12.41
C ARG A 204 -7.55 10.85 11.47
N ASP A 205 -8.45 11.72 11.88
CA ASP A 205 -8.92 12.85 11.06
C ASP A 205 -7.80 13.88 10.85
N GLY A 206 -6.95 14.09 11.86
CA GLY A 206 -5.73 14.90 11.73
C GLY A 206 -4.77 14.36 10.67
N ILE A 207 -4.50 13.05 10.67
CA ILE A 207 -3.65 12.40 9.68
C ILE A 207 -4.30 12.49 8.29
N TYR A 208 -5.59 12.19 8.17
CA TYR A 208 -6.30 12.23 6.88
C TYR A 208 -6.35 13.62 6.26
N GLY A 209 -6.61 14.64 7.07
CA GLY A 209 -6.58 16.03 6.63
C GLY A 209 -5.18 16.46 6.18
N ALA A 210 -4.14 16.06 6.93
CA ALA A 210 -2.76 16.30 6.54
C ALA A 210 -2.42 15.60 5.21
N MET A 211 -2.84 14.34 5.00
CA MET A 211 -2.69 13.64 3.72
C MET A 211 -3.41 14.37 2.57
N CYS A 212 -4.60 14.93 2.80
CA CYS A 212 -5.29 15.73 1.80
C CYS A 212 -4.45 16.90 1.33
N ASN A 213 -3.86 17.66 2.26
CA ASN A 213 -3.05 18.84 1.98
C ASN A 213 -1.66 18.49 1.43
N ALA A 214 -1.14 17.30 1.72
CA ALA A 214 0.11 16.77 1.17
C ALA A 214 -0.01 16.27 -0.28
N GLY A 215 -1.22 16.29 -0.85
CA GLY A 215 -1.49 15.80 -2.20
C GLY A 215 -1.59 14.29 -2.27
N ARG A 216 -2.74 13.75 -1.90
CA ARG A 216 -3.03 12.30 -1.96
C ARG A 216 -2.74 11.71 -3.33
N THR A 217 -2.13 10.55 -3.35
CA THR A 217 -1.88 9.78 -4.56
C THR A 217 -2.19 8.31 -4.37
N LEU A 218 -2.51 7.64 -5.48
CA LEU A 218 -2.67 6.20 -5.53
C LEU A 218 -1.40 5.57 -6.08
N LEU A 219 -0.97 4.47 -5.48
CA LEU A 219 0.13 3.65 -5.96
C LEU A 219 -0.45 2.41 -6.62
N GLU A 220 -0.06 2.15 -7.86
CA GLU A 220 -0.43 0.95 -8.59
C GLU A 220 0.65 -0.12 -8.48
N PRO A 221 0.28 -1.41 -8.33
CA PRO A 221 1.25 -2.50 -8.32
C PRO A 221 1.85 -2.69 -9.70
N MET A 222 3.17 -2.93 -9.74
CA MET A 222 3.96 -3.10 -10.94
C MET A 222 4.53 -4.51 -11.02
N GLN A 223 4.72 -4.99 -12.24
CA GLN A 223 5.40 -6.25 -12.54
C GLN A 223 6.57 -5.99 -13.47
N LYS A 224 7.67 -6.68 -13.22
CA LYS A 224 8.78 -6.79 -14.14
C LYS A 224 8.54 -7.97 -15.05
N LEU A 225 8.40 -7.70 -16.33
CA LEU A 225 8.09 -8.66 -17.38
C LEU A 225 9.37 -8.99 -18.16
N PHE A 226 9.67 -10.27 -18.28
CA PHE A 226 10.76 -10.79 -19.10
C PHE A 226 10.15 -11.56 -20.26
N ILE A 227 10.51 -11.21 -21.48
CA ILE A 227 10.05 -11.89 -22.71
C ILE A 227 11.26 -12.32 -23.51
N SER A 228 11.26 -13.57 -23.98
CA SER A 228 12.19 -14.11 -24.96
C SER A 228 11.39 -14.57 -26.19
N VAL A 229 11.76 -14.09 -27.37
CA VAL A 229 11.09 -14.40 -28.65
C VAL A 229 12.09 -14.48 -29.77
N PRO A 230 11.83 -15.28 -30.84
CA PRO A 230 12.61 -15.18 -32.07
C PRO A 230 12.56 -13.75 -32.64
N PRO A 231 13.64 -13.25 -33.28
CA PRO A 231 13.76 -11.84 -33.74
C PRO A 231 12.59 -11.38 -34.60
N ASP A 232 11.98 -12.23 -35.39
CA ASP A 232 10.84 -11.92 -36.25
C ASP A 232 9.58 -11.47 -35.47
N TYR A 233 9.47 -11.87 -34.21
CA TYR A 233 8.33 -11.56 -33.32
C TYR A 233 8.61 -10.44 -32.34
N MET A 234 9.82 -9.90 -32.30
CA MET A 234 10.23 -8.85 -31.37
C MET A 234 9.35 -7.61 -31.47
N GLY A 235 9.04 -7.19 -32.71
CA GLY A 235 8.14 -6.04 -32.94
C GLY A 235 6.75 -6.21 -32.35
N GLY A 236 6.21 -7.45 -32.43
CA GLY A 236 4.92 -7.80 -31.83
C GLY A 236 4.95 -7.73 -30.30
N ALA A 237 6.00 -8.24 -29.67
CA ALA A 237 6.18 -8.21 -28.23
C ALA A 237 6.33 -6.76 -27.69
N VAL A 238 7.17 -5.95 -28.35
CA VAL A 238 7.35 -4.53 -28.00
C VAL A 238 6.04 -3.74 -28.12
N ASN A 239 5.30 -3.99 -29.20
CA ASN A 239 4.03 -3.30 -29.43
C ASN A 239 2.99 -3.65 -28.33
N LEU A 240 2.95 -4.93 -27.93
CA LEU A 240 2.07 -5.39 -26.86
C LEU A 240 2.41 -4.77 -25.50
N ILE A 241 3.71 -4.63 -25.18
CA ILE A 241 4.18 -3.95 -23.97
C ILE A 241 3.72 -2.48 -23.96
N ASN A 242 3.92 -1.77 -25.07
CA ASN A 242 3.54 -0.37 -25.20
C ASN A 242 2.01 -0.16 -25.06
N GLN A 243 1.20 -1.02 -25.66
CA GLN A 243 -0.26 -0.97 -25.53
C GLN A 243 -0.74 -1.16 -24.07
N ARG A 244 0.07 -1.80 -23.22
CA ARG A 244 -0.21 -2.08 -21.82
C ARG A 244 0.50 -1.12 -20.85
N ARG A 245 0.79 0.09 -21.28
CA ARG A 245 1.50 1.12 -20.50
C ARG A 245 2.86 0.66 -19.95
N GLY A 246 3.44 -0.37 -20.57
CA GLY A 246 4.74 -0.89 -20.17
C GLY A 246 5.88 0.04 -20.53
N THR A 247 6.88 0.08 -19.67
CA THR A 247 8.15 0.80 -19.91
C THR A 247 9.24 -0.25 -20.15
N ILE A 248 9.84 -0.21 -21.33
CA ILE A 248 10.96 -1.11 -21.66
C ILE A 248 12.19 -0.64 -20.90
N LEU A 249 12.77 -1.55 -20.11
CA LEU A 249 13.98 -1.30 -19.31
C LEU A 249 15.23 -1.73 -20.07
N GLU A 250 15.16 -2.88 -20.75
CA GLU A 250 16.31 -3.46 -21.45
C GLU A 250 15.85 -4.28 -22.64
N MET A 251 16.63 -4.27 -23.70
CA MET A 251 16.49 -5.12 -24.87
C MET A 251 17.84 -5.78 -25.16
N GLY A 252 17.81 -7.08 -25.42
CA GLY A 252 19.02 -7.86 -25.64
C GLY A 252 18.81 -9.01 -26.59
N GLN A 253 19.81 -9.87 -26.65
CA GLN A 253 19.77 -11.12 -27.41
C GLN A 253 20.39 -12.22 -26.55
N GLU A 254 19.72 -13.33 -26.46
CA GLU A 254 20.22 -14.52 -25.77
C GLU A 254 20.15 -15.73 -26.75
N GLY A 255 21.33 -16.14 -27.18
CA GLY A 255 21.44 -17.18 -28.25
C GLY A 255 20.81 -16.71 -29.56
N ALA A 256 19.78 -17.42 -30.02
CA ALA A 256 19.05 -17.12 -31.27
C ALA A 256 17.84 -16.20 -31.03
N ASP A 257 17.44 -16.01 -29.77
CA ASP A 257 16.24 -15.25 -29.40
C ASP A 257 16.58 -13.81 -28.96
N SER A 258 15.65 -12.91 -29.23
CA SER A 258 15.67 -11.55 -28.72
C SER A 258 14.97 -11.51 -27.37
N THR A 259 15.50 -10.73 -26.43
CA THR A 259 14.97 -10.59 -25.09
C THR A 259 14.52 -9.15 -24.82
N VAL A 260 13.42 -8.99 -24.08
CA VAL A 260 12.91 -7.71 -23.60
C VAL A 260 12.63 -7.83 -22.12
N THR A 261 13.15 -6.89 -21.35
CA THR A 261 12.78 -6.66 -19.97
C THR A 261 11.97 -5.37 -19.92
N ALA A 262 10.78 -5.43 -19.34
CA ALA A 262 9.90 -4.29 -19.21
C ALA A 262 9.26 -4.22 -17.82
N GLU A 263 8.79 -3.07 -17.45
CA GLU A 263 7.99 -2.87 -16.25
C GLU A 263 6.58 -2.46 -16.66
N VAL A 264 5.57 -3.18 -16.17
CA VAL A 264 4.17 -3.04 -16.59
C VAL A 264 3.24 -2.97 -15.38
N PRO A 265 2.17 -2.16 -15.42
CA PRO A 265 1.16 -2.15 -14.37
C PRO A 265 0.36 -3.45 -14.35
N VAL A 266 0.11 -4.00 -13.16
CA VAL A 266 -0.70 -5.23 -13.00
C VAL A 266 -2.09 -5.07 -13.61
N ALA A 267 -2.67 -3.87 -13.51
CA ALA A 267 -4.00 -3.58 -14.04
C ALA A 267 -4.12 -3.82 -15.56
N ASP A 268 -3.02 -3.64 -16.30
CA ASP A 268 -3.01 -3.79 -17.75
C ASP A 268 -2.54 -5.18 -18.19
N MET A 269 -2.18 -6.07 -17.26
CA MET A 269 -1.68 -7.41 -17.58
C MET A 269 -2.79 -8.46 -17.74
N PHE A 270 -4.04 -8.13 -17.41
CA PHE A 270 -5.16 -9.04 -17.64
C PHE A 270 -5.28 -9.39 -19.13
N GLY A 271 -5.39 -10.69 -19.44
CA GLY A 271 -5.44 -11.21 -20.79
C GLY A 271 -4.08 -11.23 -21.53
N PHE A 272 -2.98 -10.80 -20.91
CA PHE A 272 -1.65 -10.78 -21.55
C PHE A 272 -1.23 -12.14 -22.10
N SER A 273 -1.48 -13.21 -21.37
CA SER A 273 -1.16 -14.58 -21.76
C SER A 273 -1.76 -14.95 -23.12
N SER A 274 -2.99 -14.54 -23.39
CA SER A 274 -3.66 -14.78 -24.67
C SER A 274 -3.07 -13.92 -25.78
N ASP A 275 -2.86 -12.65 -25.52
CA ASP A 275 -2.40 -11.69 -26.52
C ASP A 275 -0.95 -11.94 -26.95
N VAL A 276 -0.06 -12.32 -26.00
CA VAL A 276 1.32 -12.66 -26.34
C VAL A 276 1.40 -13.93 -27.19
N ARG A 277 0.55 -14.93 -26.93
CA ARG A 277 0.46 -16.13 -27.79
C ARG A 277 -0.01 -15.75 -29.19
N GLY A 278 -1.04 -14.89 -29.30
CA GLY A 278 -1.55 -14.44 -30.59
C GLY A 278 -0.51 -13.67 -31.39
N SER A 279 0.16 -12.69 -30.77
CA SER A 279 1.16 -11.83 -31.43
C SER A 279 2.47 -12.52 -31.79
N THR A 280 2.81 -13.63 -31.12
CA THR A 280 4.06 -14.35 -31.31
C THR A 280 3.87 -15.77 -31.85
N GLN A 281 2.65 -16.14 -32.28
CA GLN A 281 2.29 -17.50 -32.74
C GLN A 281 2.68 -18.59 -31.72
N GLY A 282 2.58 -18.26 -30.40
CA GLY A 282 2.92 -19.18 -29.33
C GLY A 282 4.43 -19.38 -29.11
N ARG A 283 5.30 -18.58 -29.74
CA ARG A 283 6.76 -18.73 -29.65
C ARG A 283 7.41 -17.93 -28.54
N ALA A 284 6.65 -17.05 -27.87
CA ALA A 284 7.17 -16.31 -26.72
C ALA A 284 7.30 -17.20 -25.49
N ILE A 285 8.42 -17.09 -24.81
CA ILE A 285 8.62 -17.52 -23.43
C ILE A 285 8.65 -16.25 -22.58
N TRP A 286 7.87 -16.22 -21.51
CA TRP A 286 7.81 -15.05 -20.66
C TRP A 286 7.64 -15.41 -19.19
N SER A 287 8.11 -14.53 -18.34
CA SER A 287 7.93 -14.61 -16.88
C SER A 287 7.68 -13.23 -16.29
N ILE A 288 7.10 -13.19 -15.09
CA ILE A 288 6.83 -11.97 -14.35
C ILE A 288 7.41 -12.06 -12.94
N GLU A 289 7.85 -10.93 -12.44
CA GLU A 289 8.27 -10.74 -11.06
C GLU A 289 7.57 -9.52 -10.47
N ASN A 290 7.41 -9.49 -9.15
CA ASN A 290 6.88 -8.31 -8.47
C ASN A 290 7.90 -7.16 -8.54
N ALA A 291 7.47 -6.00 -9.04
CA ALA A 291 8.28 -4.78 -9.12
C ALA A 291 7.87 -3.71 -8.09
N GLY A 292 7.06 -4.09 -7.10
CA GLY A 292 6.58 -3.18 -6.07
C GLY A 292 5.44 -2.28 -6.54
N PHE A 293 5.43 -1.04 -6.10
CA PHE A 293 4.38 -0.08 -6.38
C PHE A 293 4.96 1.21 -6.96
N LYS A 294 4.24 1.82 -7.89
CA LYS A 294 4.55 3.13 -8.46
C LYS A 294 3.34 4.05 -8.43
N GLN A 295 3.59 5.34 -8.41
CA GLN A 295 2.53 6.32 -8.50
C GLN A 295 1.78 6.18 -9.82
N ILE A 296 0.45 6.07 -9.73
CA ILE A 296 -0.43 6.01 -10.91
C ILE A 296 -0.36 7.33 -11.70
N LEU A 297 -0.56 7.25 -13.00
CA LEU A 297 -0.64 8.45 -13.85
C LEU A 297 -1.77 9.38 -13.37
N PRO A 298 -1.53 10.70 -13.25
CA PRO A 298 -2.51 11.65 -12.71
C PRO A 298 -3.87 11.61 -13.42
N ASP A 299 -3.87 11.44 -14.74
CA ASP A 299 -5.08 11.40 -15.56
C ASP A 299 -5.94 10.15 -15.28
N LEU A 300 -5.32 9.05 -14.86
CA LEU A 300 -6.02 7.81 -14.50
C LEU A 300 -6.49 7.80 -13.06
N GLN A 301 -5.81 8.53 -12.17
CA GLN A 301 -6.09 8.46 -10.73
C GLN A 301 -7.55 8.72 -10.39
N LYS A 302 -8.16 9.80 -10.94
CA LYS A 302 -9.55 10.15 -10.62
C LYS A 302 -10.51 9.03 -11.01
N LYS A 303 -10.33 8.42 -12.17
CA LYS A 303 -11.15 7.32 -12.67
C LYS A 303 -11.02 6.10 -11.77
N VAL A 304 -9.79 5.66 -11.51
CA VAL A 304 -9.50 4.45 -10.72
C VAL A 304 -10.00 4.62 -9.28
N VAL A 305 -9.77 5.79 -8.65
CA VAL A 305 -10.30 6.09 -7.31
C VAL A 305 -11.82 5.98 -7.29
N GLY A 306 -12.51 6.56 -8.26
CA GLY A 306 -13.98 6.49 -8.36
C GLY A 306 -14.48 5.04 -8.49
N GLU A 307 -13.81 4.22 -9.30
CA GLU A 307 -14.13 2.81 -9.48
C GLU A 307 -13.92 1.99 -8.19
N ILE A 308 -12.79 2.18 -7.50
CA ILE A 308 -12.50 1.51 -6.23
C ILE A 308 -13.55 1.90 -5.18
N ARG A 309 -13.81 3.19 -5.03
CA ARG A 309 -14.79 3.69 -4.04
C ARG A 309 -16.20 3.17 -4.32
N THR A 310 -16.63 3.18 -5.57
CA THR A 310 -17.94 2.65 -5.98
C THR A 310 -18.06 1.16 -5.66
N ARG A 311 -17.03 0.37 -5.97
CA ARG A 311 -16.97 -1.06 -5.63
C ARG A 311 -17.07 -1.31 -4.13
N LYS A 312 -16.51 -0.41 -3.30
CA LYS A 312 -16.59 -0.48 -1.83
C LYS A 312 -17.85 0.14 -1.26
N GLY A 313 -18.82 0.57 -2.08
CA GLY A 313 -20.07 1.21 -1.64
C GLY A 313 -19.88 2.61 -1.06
N LEU A 314 -18.76 3.29 -1.39
CA LEU A 314 -18.46 4.63 -0.93
C LEU A 314 -18.85 5.68 -1.98
N ASN A 315 -18.98 6.95 -1.55
CA ASN A 315 -19.12 8.06 -2.49
C ASN A 315 -17.94 8.04 -3.49
N PRO A 316 -18.17 8.07 -4.80
CA PRO A 316 -17.11 8.06 -5.81
C PRO A 316 -16.08 9.18 -5.64
N GLU A 317 -16.49 10.34 -5.13
CA GLU A 317 -15.59 11.45 -4.82
C GLU A 317 -15.12 11.37 -3.37
N PRO A 318 -13.77 11.38 -3.12
CA PRO A 318 -13.23 11.38 -1.77
C PRO A 318 -13.45 12.76 -1.11
N TYR A 319 -13.60 12.75 0.21
CA TYR A 319 -13.71 13.99 0.99
C TYR A 319 -12.42 14.82 0.89
N ASP A 320 -12.56 16.14 1.01
CA ASP A 320 -11.45 17.09 1.08
C ASP A 320 -10.92 17.29 2.52
N ALA A 321 -9.91 18.14 2.68
CA ALA A 321 -9.31 18.40 3.98
C ALA A 321 -10.30 19.06 4.97
N ASN A 322 -11.27 19.86 4.47
CA ASN A 322 -12.24 20.54 5.33
C ASN A 322 -13.15 19.57 6.08
N TYR A 323 -13.49 18.43 5.43
CA TYR A 323 -14.27 17.37 6.08
C TYR A 323 -13.59 16.86 7.35
N TYR A 324 -12.26 16.76 7.36
CA TYR A 324 -11.48 16.25 8.48
C TYR A 324 -11.11 17.33 9.51
N SER A 325 -11.33 18.61 9.23
CA SER A 325 -11.06 19.70 10.19
C SER A 325 -12.11 19.82 11.31
N GLY A 326 -13.22 19.11 11.19
CA GLY A 326 -14.33 19.19 12.13
C GLY A 326 -15.04 20.55 12.12
N LEU A 327 -14.99 21.25 10.98
CA LEU A 327 -15.71 22.50 10.72
C LEU A 327 -17.13 22.22 10.19
#